data_ec34294d1a070a82769bbece772ddc21
#
_entry.id   ec34294d1a070a82769bbece772ddc21
#
_cell.length_a   1.000
_cell.length_b   1.000
_cell.length_c   1.000
_cell.angle_alpha   90.00
_cell.angle_beta   90.00
_cell.angle_gamma   90.00
#
_symmetry.space_group_name_H-M   'P 1'
#
loop_
_entity.id
_entity.type
_entity.pdbx_description
1 polymer ?
#
loop_
_entity_poly.entity_id
_entity_poly.type
_entity_poly.pdbx_seq_one_letter_code
_entity_poly.pdbx_strand_id
1 'polypeptide(L)' 'MMSEPTFVASRDGLCGFVLVVEDGQVDAYTPSGNLLGVFRDRIEAVEAVVQNAALCRAAT' A
#
# COMPACT_ATOMS: atom_id res chain seq x y z
N MET A 1 -7.42 19.99 -1.05
CA MET A 1 -6.32 19.46 -1.86
C MET A 1 -6.37 17.95 -1.88
N MET A 2 -6.20 17.38 -3.04
CA MET A 2 -6.23 15.94 -3.17
C MET A 2 -4.85 15.35 -2.95
N SER A 3 -4.79 14.31 -2.13
CA SER A 3 -3.56 13.59 -1.91
C SER A 3 -3.29 12.67 -3.10
N GLU A 4 -2.05 12.66 -3.56
CA GLU A 4 -1.68 11.76 -4.64
C GLU A 4 -1.26 10.42 -4.06
N PRO A 5 -1.63 9.31 -4.71
CA PRO A 5 -1.19 8.01 -4.24
C PRO A 5 0.31 7.82 -4.45
N THR A 6 0.94 7.16 -3.50
CA THR A 6 2.34 6.78 -3.61
C THR A 6 2.40 5.32 -4.00
N PHE A 7 2.91 5.04 -5.19
CA PHE A 7 3.00 3.67 -5.66
C PHE A 7 4.21 2.98 -5.06
N VAL A 8 4.00 1.74 -4.61
CA VAL A 8 5.06 0.92 -4.02
C VAL A 8 5.36 -0.20 -5.00
N ALA A 9 6.59 -0.25 -5.47
CA ALA A 9 7.00 -1.24 -6.46
C ALA A 9 8.28 -1.95 -6.02
N SER A 10 8.42 -3.19 -6.48
CA SER A 10 9.63 -3.97 -6.29
C SER A 10 10.14 -4.40 -7.67
N ARG A 11 11.23 -5.17 -7.68
CA ARG A 11 11.76 -5.65 -8.96
C ARG A 11 10.79 -6.57 -9.70
N ASP A 12 9.79 -7.10 -8.99
CA ASP A 12 8.79 -7.98 -9.60
C ASP A 12 7.56 -7.23 -10.08
N GLY A 13 7.52 -5.91 -9.89
CA GLY A 13 6.42 -5.09 -10.35
C GLY A 13 5.75 -4.32 -9.23
N LEU A 14 4.55 -3.85 -9.49
CA LEU A 14 3.79 -3.04 -8.55
C LEU A 14 3.27 -3.88 -7.39
N CYS A 15 3.62 -3.47 -6.17
CA CYS A 15 3.15 -4.13 -4.95
C CYS A 15 1.80 -3.60 -4.51
N GLY A 16 1.52 -2.35 -4.80
CA GLY A 16 0.30 -1.68 -4.38
C GLY A 16 0.55 -0.19 -4.28
N PHE A 17 -0.30 0.50 -3.56
CA PHE A 17 -0.10 1.92 -3.35
C PHE A 17 -0.66 2.35 -2.00
N VAL A 18 -0.21 3.51 -1.53
CA VAL A 18 -0.66 4.09 -0.28
C VAL A 18 -1.17 5.51 -0.56
N LEU A 19 -2.17 5.92 0.18
CA LEU A 19 -2.79 7.22 0.03
C LEU A 19 -2.84 7.89 1.39
N VAL A 20 -2.19 9.03 1.52
CA VAL A 20 -2.23 9.82 2.76
C VAL A 20 -3.52 10.61 2.79
N VAL A 21 -4.34 10.38 3.81
CA VAL A 21 -5.56 11.13 4.02
C VAL A 21 -5.38 12.02 5.23
N GLU A 22 -6.43 12.75 5.60
CA GLU A 22 -6.35 13.70 6.69
C GLU A 22 -5.96 13.06 8.01
N ASP A 23 -5.39 13.85 8.90
CA ASP A 23 -5.01 13.47 10.26
C ASP A 23 -3.91 12.42 10.34
N GLY A 24 -3.05 12.40 9.35
CA GLY A 24 -1.92 11.48 9.36
C GLY A 24 -2.29 10.04 9.09
N GLN A 25 -3.54 9.81 8.71
CA GLN A 25 -4.00 8.48 8.36
C GLN A 25 -3.52 8.11 6.97
N VAL A 26 -3.06 6.88 6.81
CA VAL A 26 -2.57 6.40 5.53
C VAL A 26 -3.32 5.13 5.16
N ASP A 27 -3.99 5.16 4.01
CA ASP A 27 -4.69 3.99 3.49
C ASP A 27 -3.75 3.21 2.58
N ALA A 28 -3.75 1.90 2.72
CA ALA A 28 -2.95 1.01 1.88
C ALA A 28 -3.87 0.20 0.97
N TYR A 29 -3.45 0.06 -0.29
CA TYR A 29 -4.26 -0.62 -1.30
C TYR A 29 -3.44 -1.66 -2.05
N THR A 30 -4.14 -2.67 -2.55
CA THR A 30 -3.55 -3.65 -3.46
C THR A 30 -3.38 -3.00 -4.84
N PRO A 31 -2.57 -3.61 -5.74
CA PRO A 31 -2.45 -3.08 -7.11
C PRO A 31 -3.78 -2.99 -7.84
N SER A 32 -4.74 -3.84 -7.50
CA SER A 32 -6.05 -3.80 -8.13
C SER A 32 -7.00 -2.77 -7.52
N GLY A 33 -6.58 -2.11 -6.43
CA GLY A 33 -7.35 -1.03 -5.84
C GLY A 33 -8.20 -1.41 -4.64
N ASN A 34 -7.98 -2.59 -4.06
CA ASN A 34 -8.70 -3.01 -2.87
C ASN A 34 -7.99 -2.52 -1.61
N LEU A 35 -8.75 -2.05 -0.65
CA LEU A 35 -8.18 -1.54 0.59
C LEU A 35 -7.61 -2.68 1.43
N LEU A 36 -6.32 -2.56 1.78
CA LEU A 36 -5.66 -3.50 2.67
C LEU A 36 -5.88 -3.15 4.13
N GLY A 37 -5.85 -1.86 4.43
CA GLY A 37 -6.03 -1.40 5.79
C GLY A 37 -5.70 0.06 5.91
N VAL A 38 -5.88 0.58 7.13
CA VAL A 38 -5.63 1.96 7.46
C VAL A 38 -4.53 2.00 8.52
N PHE A 39 -3.52 2.82 8.30
CA PHE A 39 -2.33 2.86 9.15
C PHE A 39 -2.08 4.27 9.65
N ARG A 40 -1.26 4.38 10.68
CA ARG A 40 -0.97 5.68 11.30
C ARG A 40 0.16 6.42 10.61
N ASP A 41 1.01 5.71 9.90
CA ASP A 41 2.09 6.35 9.17
C ASP A 41 2.38 5.61 7.88
N ARG A 42 3.15 6.29 7.03
CA ARG A 42 3.46 5.77 5.71
C ARG A 42 4.32 4.52 5.77
N ILE A 43 5.22 4.43 6.74
CA ILE A 43 6.12 3.29 6.86
C ILE A 43 5.33 2.01 7.10
N GLU A 44 4.39 2.05 8.04
CA GLU A 44 3.55 0.89 8.33
C GLU A 44 2.71 0.50 7.11
N ALA A 45 2.16 1.49 6.41
CA ALA A 45 1.34 1.24 5.24
C ALA A 45 2.16 0.59 4.12
N VAL A 46 3.37 1.10 3.88
CA VAL A 46 4.25 0.56 2.85
C VAL A 46 4.66 -0.88 3.19
N GLU A 47 4.97 -1.14 4.46
CA GLU A 47 5.31 -2.49 4.89
C GLU A 47 4.15 -3.46 4.66
N ALA A 48 2.94 -3.03 4.95
CA ALA A 48 1.75 -3.85 4.73
C ALA A 48 1.56 -4.18 3.25
N VAL A 49 1.78 -3.19 2.38
CA VAL A 49 1.67 -3.39 0.93
C VAL A 49 2.71 -4.40 0.46
N VAL A 50 3.96 -4.24 0.90
CA VAL A 50 5.04 -5.14 0.50
C VAL A 50 4.78 -6.56 1.00
N GLN A 51 4.36 -6.71 2.25
CA GLN A 51 4.06 -8.02 2.82
C GLN A 51 2.91 -8.71 2.09
N ASN A 52 1.87 -7.95 1.76
CA ASN A 52 0.74 -8.51 1.04
C ASN A 52 1.16 -9.01 -0.34
N ALA A 53 1.99 -8.26 -1.03
CA ALA A 53 2.49 -8.68 -2.35
C ALA A 53 3.31 -9.96 -2.25
N ALA A 54 4.15 -10.07 -1.22
CA ALA A 54 4.96 -11.26 -1.00
C ALA A 54 4.08 -12.47 -0.68
N LEU A 55 3.05 -12.29 0.14
CA LEU A 55 2.12 -13.38 0.48
C LEU A 55 1.34 -13.86 -0.74
N CYS A 56 0.88 -12.93 -1.56
CA CYS A 56 0.16 -13.29 -2.79
C CYS A 56 1.06 -14.07 -3.75
N ARG A 57 2.33 -13.68 -3.82
CA ARG A 57 3.30 -14.36 -4.67
C ARG A 57 3.61 -15.75 -4.15
N ALA A 58 3.73 -15.90 -2.84
CA ALA A 58 4.00 -17.18 -2.21
C ALA A 58 2.83 -18.15 -2.35
N ALA A 59 1.62 -17.62 -2.46
CA ALA A 59 0.41 -18.43 -2.57
C ALA A 59 0.22 -19.03 -3.97
N THR A 60 0.93 -18.50 -4.95
CA THR A 60 0.89 -19.05 -6.31
C THR A 60 2.06 -19.99 -6.53
#